data_17702a33330083b02d77ba43de3cc0f2
#
_entry.id   17702a33330083b02d77ba43de3cc0f2
#
_cell.length_a   1.000
_cell.length_b   1.000
_cell.length_c   1.000
_cell.angle_alpha   90.00
_cell.angle_beta   90.00
_cell.angle_gamma   90.00
#
_symmetry.space_group_name_H-M   'P 1'
#
loop_
_entity.id
_entity.type
_entity.pdbx_description
1 polymer ?
#
loop_
_entity_poly.entity_id
_entity_poly.type
_entity_poly.pdbx_seq_one_letter_code
_entity_poly.pdbx_strand_id
1 'polypeptide(L)'
;LDVSQSAWPTASFDAVYSANTVHIMAWPEVEIMFEEVADMLPPFGLFCLYGPMMYHGQHASVSNQQFDLHLRATASYRGIREFHALNTLARNGGLILVDDHPLPANNRLVVWQKA
;
A
#
# COMPACT_ATOMS: atom_id res chain seq x y z
N LEU A 1 10.18 0.70 -6.64
CA LEU A 1 10.89 1.49 -5.63
C LEU A 1 10.76 0.85 -4.27
N ASP A 2 11.86 0.54 -3.64
CA ASP A 2 11.90 -0.07 -2.32
C ASP A 2 11.85 1.02 -1.24
N VAL A 3 10.77 1.04 -0.47
CA VAL A 3 10.58 2.05 0.57
C VAL A 3 11.49 1.87 1.78
N SER A 4 12.17 0.72 1.91
CA SER A 4 13.13 0.49 2.98
C SER A 4 14.48 1.16 2.73
N GLN A 5 14.73 1.64 1.52
CA GLN A 5 15.95 2.38 1.21
C GLN A 5 15.98 3.71 1.95
N SER A 6 17.14 4.04 2.51
CA SER A 6 17.30 5.24 3.32
C SER A 6 17.35 6.54 2.50
N ALA A 7 17.66 6.45 1.21
CA ALA A 7 17.80 7.61 0.34
C ALA A 7 16.73 7.59 -0.76
N TRP A 8 15.80 8.53 -0.69
CA TRP A 8 14.81 8.73 -1.73
C TRP A 8 15.36 9.68 -2.78
N PRO A 9 15.04 9.47 -4.07
CA PRO A 9 15.43 10.41 -5.11
C PRO A 9 14.84 11.79 -4.85
N THR A 10 15.57 12.83 -5.22
CA THR A 10 15.12 14.22 -5.09
C THR A 10 14.39 14.74 -6.32
N ALA A 11 14.47 14.00 -7.44
CA ALA A 11 13.77 14.37 -8.65
C ALA A 11 12.26 14.10 -8.52
N SER A 12 11.45 14.89 -9.24
CA SER A 12 10.02 14.65 -9.34
C SER A 12 9.73 13.37 -10.13
N PHE A 13 8.68 12.67 -9.74
CA PHE A 13 8.20 11.46 -10.40
C PHE A 13 6.74 11.61 -10.78
N ASP A 14 6.38 11.08 -11.96
CA ASP A 14 4.98 11.00 -12.37
C ASP A 14 4.25 9.85 -11.69
N ALA A 15 4.99 8.80 -11.30
CA ALA A 15 4.41 7.64 -10.61
C ALA A 15 5.42 6.98 -9.67
N VAL A 16 4.91 6.44 -8.56
CA VAL A 16 5.63 5.55 -7.65
C VAL A 16 4.88 4.23 -7.61
N TYR A 17 5.62 3.13 -7.71
CA TYR A 17 5.05 1.79 -7.69
C TYR A 17 5.67 0.99 -6.54
N SER A 18 4.83 0.33 -5.75
CA SER A 18 5.27 -0.54 -4.67
C SER A 18 4.48 -1.84 -4.70
N ALA A 19 5.16 -2.97 -4.62
CA ALA A 19 4.55 -4.29 -4.71
C ALA A 19 4.90 -5.13 -3.49
N ASN A 20 3.87 -5.73 -2.89
CA ASN A 20 4.02 -6.72 -1.81
C ASN A 20 4.80 -6.19 -0.60
N THR A 21 4.57 -4.94 -0.21
CA THR A 21 5.33 -4.27 0.85
C THR A 21 4.52 -4.06 2.13
N VAL A 22 3.28 -3.58 2.03
CA VAL A 22 2.54 -3.12 3.21
C VAL A 22 2.18 -4.23 4.18
N HIS A 23 2.07 -5.48 3.71
CA HIS A 23 1.74 -6.61 4.58
C HIS A 23 2.94 -7.17 5.35
N ILE A 24 4.17 -6.78 5.00
CA ILE A 24 5.40 -7.18 5.71
C ILE A 24 6.00 -6.05 6.53
N MET A 25 5.50 -4.83 6.41
CA MET A 25 5.96 -3.67 7.15
C MET A 25 5.19 -3.53 8.46
N ALA A 26 5.82 -2.93 9.47
CA ALA A 26 5.09 -2.48 10.66
C ALA A 26 4.21 -1.28 10.27
N TRP A 27 3.07 -1.13 10.96
CA TRP A 27 2.11 -0.06 10.63
C TRP A 27 2.73 1.35 10.64
N PRO A 28 3.57 1.74 11.63
CA PRO A 28 4.24 3.05 11.58
C PRO A 28 5.09 3.26 10.33
N GLU A 29 5.70 2.20 9.81
CA GLU A 29 6.46 2.27 8.55
C GLU A 29 5.54 2.48 7.35
N VAL A 30 4.36 1.86 7.35
CA VAL A 30 3.34 2.07 6.31
C VAL A 30 2.88 3.52 6.32
N GLU A 31 2.65 4.09 7.49
CA GLU A 31 2.27 5.51 7.63
C GLU A 31 3.34 6.42 7.06
N ILE A 32 4.61 6.17 7.39
CA ILE A 32 5.75 6.95 6.86
C ILE A 32 5.84 6.83 5.35
N MET A 33 5.66 5.62 4.81
CA MET A 33 5.69 5.41 3.35
C MET A 33 4.65 6.27 2.64
N PHE A 34 3.42 6.31 3.15
CA PHE A 34 2.37 7.12 2.53
C PHE A 34 2.68 8.61 2.62
N GLU A 35 3.22 9.09 3.73
CA GLU A 35 3.66 10.48 3.88
C GLU A 35 4.76 10.84 2.89
N GLU A 36 5.80 10.00 2.78
CA GLU A 36 6.94 10.22 1.89
C GLU A 36 6.49 10.24 0.42
N VAL A 37 5.65 9.29 0.03
CA VAL A 37 5.14 9.23 -1.35
C VAL A 37 4.29 10.46 -1.66
N ALA A 38 3.41 10.85 -0.75
CA ALA A 38 2.57 12.02 -0.93
C ALA A 38 3.39 13.30 -1.09
N ASP A 39 4.45 13.45 -0.30
CA ASP A 39 5.34 14.62 -0.38
C ASP A 39 6.16 14.63 -1.67
N MET A 40 6.57 13.46 -2.16
CA MET A 40 7.44 13.33 -3.31
C MET A 40 6.70 13.52 -4.64
N LEU A 41 5.43 13.12 -4.72
CA LEU A 41 4.68 13.18 -5.96
C LEU A 41 4.33 14.62 -6.34
N PRO A 42 4.52 15.00 -7.62
CA PRO A 42 3.98 16.25 -8.13
C PRO A 42 2.46 16.18 -8.24
N PRO A 43 1.76 17.32 -8.43
CA PRO A 43 0.33 17.30 -8.74
C PRO A 43 0.03 16.34 -9.89
N PHE A 44 -1.03 15.55 -9.75
CA PHE A 44 -1.47 14.51 -10.69
C PHE A 44 -0.57 13.28 -10.79
N GLY A 45 0.53 13.22 -10.03
CA GLY A 45 1.35 12.02 -9.93
C GLY A 45 0.59 10.86 -9.30
N LEU A 46 0.98 9.63 -9.63
CA LEU A 46 0.27 8.42 -9.22
C LEU A 46 1.06 7.61 -8.20
N PHE A 47 0.37 7.07 -7.22
CA PHE A 47 0.89 6.01 -6.34
C PHE A 47 0.15 4.71 -6.65
N CYS A 48 0.89 3.70 -7.09
CA CYS A 48 0.36 2.39 -7.45
C CYS A 48 0.84 1.36 -6.42
N LEU A 49 -0.09 0.74 -5.72
CA LEU A 49 0.20 -0.24 -4.69
C LEU A 49 -0.39 -1.59 -5.08
N TYR A 50 0.46 -2.61 -5.19
CA TYR A 50 0.07 -3.96 -5.56
C TYR A 50 0.23 -4.91 -4.37
N GLY A 51 -0.75 -5.76 -4.17
CA GLY A 51 -0.67 -6.82 -3.17
C GLY A 51 -2.06 -7.26 -2.70
N PRO A 52 -2.10 -8.20 -1.74
CA PRO A 52 -3.35 -8.62 -1.14
C PRO A 52 -3.91 -7.52 -0.23
N MET A 53 -5.24 -7.38 -0.21
CA MET A 53 -5.95 -6.41 0.62
C MET A 53 -7.12 -7.09 1.32
N MET A 54 -7.52 -6.55 2.46
CA MET A 54 -8.78 -6.88 3.13
C MET A 54 -9.81 -5.76 2.89
N TYR A 55 -11.06 -6.14 2.85
CA TYR A 55 -12.18 -5.22 2.70
C TYR A 55 -13.24 -5.53 3.74
N HIS A 56 -13.62 -4.54 4.55
CA HIS A 56 -14.65 -4.68 5.59
C HIS A 56 -14.35 -5.83 6.56
N GLY A 57 -13.08 -6.00 6.91
CA GLY A 57 -12.65 -7.04 7.84
C GLY A 57 -12.61 -8.44 7.25
N GLN A 58 -12.76 -8.60 5.94
CA GLN A 58 -12.81 -9.89 5.29
C GLN A 58 -11.69 -10.05 4.26
N HIS A 59 -11.12 -11.25 4.20
CA HIS A 59 -10.17 -11.63 3.16
C HIS A 59 -10.90 -11.97 1.87
N ALA A 60 -10.21 -11.74 0.73
CA ALA A 60 -10.75 -12.06 -0.60
C ALA A 60 -10.88 -13.57 -0.83
N SER A 61 -10.11 -14.39 -0.10
CA SER A 61 -10.09 -15.84 -0.30
C SER A 61 -9.57 -16.56 0.95
N VAL A 62 -9.79 -17.86 1.00
CA VAL A 62 -9.22 -18.73 2.04
C VAL A 62 -7.69 -18.70 1.98
N SER A 63 -7.11 -18.69 0.79
CA SER A 63 -5.64 -18.63 0.65
C SER A 63 -5.06 -17.32 1.20
N ASN A 64 -5.74 -16.19 1.01
CA ASN A 64 -5.33 -14.92 1.63
C ASN A 64 -5.44 -14.98 3.15
N GLN A 65 -6.48 -15.60 3.67
CA GLN A 65 -6.65 -15.79 5.11
C GLN A 65 -5.51 -16.64 5.70
N GLN A 66 -5.14 -17.71 5.03
CA GLN A 66 -4.02 -18.56 5.46
C GLN A 66 -2.69 -17.85 5.37
N PHE A 67 -2.49 -17.05 4.32
CA PHE A 67 -1.29 -16.24 4.15
C PHE A 67 -1.18 -15.19 5.26
N ASP A 68 -2.27 -14.54 5.63
CA ASP A 68 -2.30 -13.58 6.74
C ASP A 68 -1.90 -14.24 8.06
N LEU A 69 -2.42 -15.44 8.34
CA LEU A 69 -2.03 -16.21 9.53
C LEU A 69 -0.54 -16.53 9.51
N HIS A 70 0.01 -16.91 8.37
CA HIS A 70 1.43 -17.19 8.21
C HIS A 70 2.28 -15.92 8.47
N LEU A 71 1.87 -14.79 7.92
CA LEU A 71 2.58 -13.51 8.14
C LEU A 71 2.62 -13.17 9.63
N ARG A 72 1.50 -13.28 10.32
CA ARG A 72 1.41 -12.97 11.75
C ARG A 72 2.21 -13.94 12.61
N ALA A 73 2.37 -15.18 12.15
CA ALA A 73 3.21 -16.17 12.83
C ALA A 73 4.70 -15.88 12.66
N THR A 74 5.12 -15.26 11.56
CA THR A 74 6.52 -14.88 11.32
C THR A 74 6.91 -13.60 12.07
N ALA A 75 6.00 -12.64 12.18
CA ALA A 75 6.20 -11.42 12.96
C ALA A 75 4.85 -10.80 13.30
N SER A 76 4.64 -10.43 14.56
CA SER A 76 3.35 -9.95 15.06
C SER A 76 2.90 -8.64 14.38
N TYR A 77 3.84 -7.84 13.85
CA TYR A 77 3.52 -6.58 13.18
C TYR A 77 3.12 -6.76 11.71
N ARG A 78 3.26 -7.96 11.14
CA ARG A 78 2.89 -8.27 9.75
C ARG A 78 1.43 -8.67 9.67
N GLY A 79 0.87 -8.54 8.47
CA GLY A 79 -0.49 -8.96 8.16
C GLY A 79 -1.03 -8.23 6.95
N ILE A 80 -2.00 -8.85 6.28
CA ILE A 80 -2.70 -8.22 5.17
C ILE A 80 -3.48 -7.02 5.73
N ARG A 81 -3.32 -5.87 5.08
CA ARG A 81 -3.89 -4.60 5.57
C ARG A 81 -5.31 -4.41 5.07
N GLU A 82 -6.11 -3.74 5.91
CA GLU A 82 -7.44 -3.29 5.54
C GLU A 82 -7.34 -2.13 4.55
N PHE A 83 -8.01 -2.25 3.39
CA PHE A 83 -7.96 -1.24 2.35
C PHE A 83 -8.38 0.15 2.89
N HIS A 84 -9.42 0.21 3.71
CA HIS A 84 -9.92 1.49 4.22
C HIS A 84 -8.89 2.22 5.07
N ALA A 85 -8.07 1.49 5.84
CA ALA A 85 -6.99 2.09 6.62
C ALA A 85 -5.93 2.70 5.71
N LEU A 86 -5.55 1.99 4.64
CA LEU A 86 -4.60 2.50 3.65
C LEU A 86 -5.16 3.73 2.92
N ASN A 87 -6.42 3.69 2.54
CA ASN A 87 -7.06 4.80 1.85
C ASN A 87 -7.16 6.05 2.75
N THR A 88 -7.34 5.88 4.04
CA THR A 88 -7.32 6.99 5.01
C THR A 88 -5.94 7.64 5.04
N LEU A 89 -4.87 6.85 5.08
CA LEU A 89 -3.50 7.39 5.01
C LEU A 89 -3.27 8.16 3.72
N ALA A 90 -3.72 7.62 2.60
CA ALA A 90 -3.59 8.27 1.29
C ALA A 90 -4.29 9.63 1.29
N ARG A 91 -5.54 9.68 1.73
CA ARG A 91 -6.33 10.91 1.77
C ARG A 91 -5.72 11.97 2.68
N ASN A 92 -5.17 11.57 3.81
CA ASN A 92 -4.50 12.49 4.73
C ASN A 92 -3.28 13.17 4.09
N GLY A 93 -2.64 12.51 3.13
CA GLY A 93 -1.52 13.08 2.36
C GLY A 93 -1.95 13.81 1.08
N GLY A 94 -3.24 13.92 0.81
CA GLY A 94 -3.74 14.55 -0.41
C GLY A 94 -3.77 13.63 -1.62
N LEU A 95 -3.75 12.32 -1.40
CA LEU A 95 -3.89 11.32 -2.46
C LEU A 95 -5.34 10.87 -2.58
N ILE A 96 -5.87 10.90 -3.79
CA ILE A 96 -7.27 10.56 -4.08
C ILE A 96 -7.31 9.24 -4.83
N LEU A 97 -8.14 8.31 -4.36
CA LEU A 97 -8.32 7.01 -5.01
C LEU A 97 -8.89 7.20 -6.42
N VAL A 98 -8.19 6.66 -7.43
CA VAL A 98 -8.65 6.69 -8.82
C VAL A 98 -8.95 5.30 -9.37
N ASP A 99 -8.37 4.24 -8.82
CA ASP A 99 -8.65 2.87 -9.25
C ASP A 99 -8.32 1.86 -8.15
N ASP A 100 -9.11 0.78 -8.10
CA ASP A 100 -8.87 -0.39 -7.27
C ASP A 100 -9.19 -1.61 -8.13
N HIS A 101 -8.18 -2.17 -8.76
CA HIS A 101 -8.32 -3.13 -9.84
C HIS A 101 -7.99 -4.55 -9.37
N PRO A 102 -8.92 -5.54 -9.54
CA PRO A 102 -8.63 -6.92 -9.19
C PRO A 102 -7.64 -7.54 -10.17
N LEU A 103 -6.69 -8.29 -9.64
CA LEU A 103 -5.66 -8.98 -10.41
C LEU A 103 -5.63 -10.47 -10.04
N PRO A 104 -4.96 -11.32 -10.84
CA PRO A 104 -4.85 -12.74 -10.54
C PRO A 104 -4.28 -13.01 -9.14
N ALA A 105 -4.60 -14.20 -8.60
CA ALA A 105 -4.20 -14.67 -7.28
C ALA A 105 -4.73 -13.82 -6.11
N ASN A 106 -5.91 -13.21 -6.30
CA ASN A 106 -6.59 -12.39 -5.29
C ASN A 106 -5.79 -11.19 -4.81
N ASN A 107 -4.92 -10.66 -5.67
CA ASN A 107 -4.24 -9.41 -5.44
C ASN A 107 -5.05 -8.25 -6.01
N ARG A 108 -4.71 -7.05 -5.56
CA ARG A 108 -5.31 -5.81 -6.04
C ARG A 108 -4.21 -4.87 -6.51
N LEU A 109 -4.52 -4.08 -7.52
CA LEU A 109 -3.72 -2.90 -7.87
C LEU A 109 -4.54 -1.68 -7.49
N VAL A 110 -4.09 -0.96 -6.48
CA VAL A 110 -4.75 0.25 -6.01
C VAL A 110 -3.96 1.46 -6.50
N VAL A 111 -4.65 2.41 -7.10
CA VAL A 111 -4.02 3.60 -7.68
C VAL A 111 -4.62 4.85 -7.03
N TRP A 112 -3.75 5.68 -6.47
CA TRP A 112 -4.10 7.01 -5.97
C TRP A 112 -3.42 8.06 -6.82
N GLN A 113 -4.03 9.24 -6.88
CA GLN A 113 -3.49 10.38 -7.60
C GLN A 113 -3.32 11.58 -6.66
N LYS A 114 -2.20 12.25 -6.76
CA LYS A 114 -1.93 13.48 -6.00
C LYS A 114 -2.85 14.60 -6.50
N ALA A 115 -3.53 15.21 -5.57
CA ALA A 115 -4.42 16.33 -5.85
C ALA A 115 -3.66 17.58 -6.34
#